data_85834fc99871cd6791816db32460b824
#
_entry.id   85834fc99871cd6791816db32460b824
#
_cell.length_a   1.000
_cell.length_b   1.000
_cell.length_c   1.000
_cell.angle_alpha   90.00
_cell.angle_beta   90.00
_cell.angle_gamma   90.00
#
_symmetry.space_group_name_H-M   'P 1'
#
loop_
_entity.id
_entity.type
_entity.pdbx_description
1 polymer ?
#
loop_
_entity_poly.entity_id
_entity_poly.type
_entity_poly.pdbx_seq_one_letter_code
_entity_poly.pdbx_strand_id
1 'polypeptide(L)'
;MKEKVVKQQYYVRNGGSGYNRSFCMSEGLYDASYEHDACGVGMIVNIHGIKSHALVDSALTVLEHMKHRGAEGADNKTGDGAGILLQIPHEFILLQGIPVPEQGAYGTGLVFLPRDPSSREEILKVMASEFEAGDLQMMPLREVPVRSSILGEAARASEPVICQIFVRGTLRGDELELALYRARKRIERRVAHQDFYIVSLSSRLIVYKGMLSSVQLREYFCDLSHPCFTSGLAIVHSRFSTNTLPAWSLAQPFRLLAHNGEINTIRGNRGWMEARESVLSSSRLGDVADIRPILQLGMSDSASLDNALEFFFHSGLSLPHAMAMLVPESFNSKNPISDSLKAFYEYHSILMEPWDGPAAILFSDGRY
;
A
#
# COMPACT_ATOMS: atom_id res chain seq x y z
N MET A 1 -4.09 24.08 -28.34
CA MET A 1 -5.29 23.46 -27.78
C MET A 1 -5.13 23.45 -26.26
N LYS A 2 -6.00 24.19 -25.56
CA LYS A 2 -5.90 24.34 -24.09
C LYS A 2 -6.50 23.09 -23.45
N GLU A 3 -5.67 22.31 -22.77
CA GLU A 3 -6.15 21.19 -21.92
C GLU A 3 -6.98 21.75 -20.78
N LYS A 4 -8.22 21.24 -20.68
CA LYS A 4 -9.10 21.53 -19.57
C LYS A 4 -8.64 20.70 -18.37
N VAL A 5 -8.12 21.35 -17.37
CA VAL A 5 -7.99 20.77 -16.02
C VAL A 5 -9.39 20.46 -15.53
N VAL A 6 -9.70 19.18 -15.41
CA VAL A 6 -10.95 18.69 -14.84
C VAL A 6 -10.87 18.88 -13.34
N LYS A 7 -11.52 19.92 -12.82
CA LYS A 7 -11.78 20.05 -11.38
C LYS A 7 -12.67 18.88 -10.97
N GLN A 8 -12.21 18.09 -10.04
CA GLN A 8 -12.95 16.97 -9.47
C GLN A 8 -14.20 17.52 -8.76
N GLN A 9 -15.37 17.31 -9.39
CA GLN A 9 -16.65 17.54 -8.75
C GLN A 9 -17.09 16.25 -8.09
N TYR A 10 -17.20 16.27 -6.78
CA TYR A 10 -17.87 15.22 -6.03
C TYR A 10 -19.36 15.25 -6.36
N TYR A 11 -19.87 14.28 -7.10
CA TYR A 11 -21.28 14.06 -7.29
C TYR A 11 -21.88 13.39 -6.06
N VAL A 12 -22.37 14.19 -5.11
CA VAL A 12 -23.36 13.72 -4.16
C VAL A 12 -24.69 13.70 -4.90
N ARG A 13 -25.23 12.53 -5.22
CA ARG A 13 -26.59 12.37 -5.71
C ARG A 13 -27.57 12.74 -4.60
N ASN A 14 -28.04 13.98 -4.59
CA ASN A 14 -29.19 14.37 -3.79
C ASN A 14 -30.46 14.01 -4.53
N GLY A 15 -31.15 12.97 -4.03
CA GLY A 15 -32.59 12.83 -4.28
C GLY A 15 -33.37 13.90 -3.49
N GLY A 16 -34.02 14.79 -4.20
CA GLY A 16 -35.18 15.53 -3.81
C GLY A 16 -35.10 16.51 -2.64
N SER A 17 -35.20 17.73 -2.97
CA SER A 17 -35.60 18.99 -2.30
C SER A 17 -34.47 19.99 -2.17
N GLY A 18 -34.71 21.14 -2.82
CA GLY A 18 -33.74 22.21 -2.94
C GLY A 18 -33.26 22.74 -1.60
N TYR A 19 -32.01 22.50 -1.30
CA TYR A 19 -31.24 23.33 -0.39
C TYR A 19 -30.29 24.21 -1.21
N ASN A 20 -30.63 25.49 -1.25
CA ASN A 20 -29.81 26.56 -1.80
C ASN A 20 -28.44 26.54 -1.12
N ARG A 21 -27.36 26.37 -1.89
CA ARG A 21 -25.96 26.43 -1.45
C ARG A 21 -25.50 27.85 -1.05
N SER A 22 -26.40 28.75 -0.69
CA SER A 22 -26.10 30.12 -0.26
C SER A 22 -26.10 30.31 1.27
N PHE A 23 -26.07 29.23 2.07
CA PHE A 23 -26.08 29.32 3.52
C PHE A 23 -24.88 28.60 4.17
N CYS A 24 -23.66 29.02 3.83
CA CYS A 24 -22.54 29.03 4.76
C CYS A 24 -21.93 30.42 4.72
N MET A 25 -22.70 31.40 5.12
CA MET A 25 -22.11 32.69 5.52
C MET A 25 -21.44 32.45 6.87
N SER A 26 -20.19 32.85 6.98
CA SER A 26 -19.35 32.78 8.16
C SER A 26 -20.06 33.28 9.40
N GLU A 27 -20.59 32.37 10.21
CA GLU A 27 -21.00 32.70 11.57
C GLU A 27 -19.84 32.35 12.51
N GLY A 28 -19.35 33.33 13.25
CA GLY A 28 -18.25 33.16 14.18
C GLY A 28 -16.86 33.21 13.54
N LEU A 29 -15.97 32.31 13.98
CA LEU A 29 -14.57 32.24 13.52
C LEU A 29 -14.34 31.34 12.28
N TYR A 30 -15.43 30.78 11.74
CA TYR A 30 -15.32 29.94 10.56
C TYR A 30 -15.15 30.81 9.30
N ASP A 31 -14.16 30.48 8.49
CA ASP A 31 -13.90 31.06 7.18
C ASP A 31 -13.64 29.93 6.19
N ALA A 32 -14.49 29.80 5.19
CA ALA A 32 -14.42 28.77 4.15
C ALA A 32 -13.10 28.83 3.33
N SER A 33 -12.38 29.96 3.35
CA SER A 33 -11.08 30.09 2.71
C SER A 33 -9.99 29.25 3.39
N TYR A 34 -10.20 28.86 4.66
CA TYR A 34 -9.32 27.97 5.41
C TYR A 34 -9.69 26.48 5.25
N GLU A 35 -10.78 26.15 4.55
CA GLU A 35 -11.09 24.77 4.22
C GLU A 35 -10.13 24.27 3.13
N HIS A 36 -9.24 23.39 3.53
CA HIS A 36 -8.34 22.67 2.66
C HIS A 36 -8.55 21.16 2.85
N ASP A 37 -8.44 20.40 1.77
CA ASP A 37 -8.44 18.94 1.86
C ASP A 37 -7.33 18.49 2.81
N ALA A 38 -7.73 17.75 3.84
CA ALA A 38 -6.83 17.33 4.93
C ALA A 38 -6.27 15.92 4.73
N CYS A 39 -6.38 15.35 3.53
CA CYS A 39 -5.99 13.98 3.24
C CYS A 39 -4.54 13.88 2.79
N GLY A 40 -3.78 12.94 3.36
CA GLY A 40 -2.39 12.63 2.95
C GLY A 40 -2.30 11.52 1.90
N VAL A 41 -3.39 11.18 1.20
CA VAL A 41 -3.45 10.15 0.15
C VAL A 41 -3.96 10.74 -1.15
N GLY A 42 -3.52 10.18 -2.27
CA GLY A 42 -3.98 10.53 -3.61
C GLY A 42 -3.97 9.32 -4.54
N MET A 43 -4.88 9.32 -5.52
CA MET A 43 -4.95 8.29 -6.56
C MET A 43 -5.14 8.92 -7.92
N ILE A 44 -4.41 8.42 -8.91
CA ILE A 44 -4.61 8.73 -10.33
C ILE A 44 -4.79 7.42 -11.08
N VAL A 45 -5.83 7.35 -11.90
CA VAL A 45 -6.18 6.17 -12.69
C VAL A 45 -6.55 6.58 -14.11
N ASN A 46 -6.01 5.87 -15.09
CA ASN A 46 -6.51 5.92 -16.45
C ASN A 46 -7.67 4.91 -16.59
N ILE A 47 -8.89 5.39 -16.76
CA ILE A 47 -10.09 4.57 -16.83
C ILE A 47 -10.13 3.59 -18.00
N HIS A 48 -9.27 3.78 -19.01
CA HIS A 48 -9.10 2.88 -20.15
C HIS A 48 -7.93 1.91 -19.97
N GLY A 49 -7.26 1.93 -18.80
CA GLY A 49 -6.12 1.07 -18.50
C GLY A 49 -4.82 1.39 -19.28
N ILE A 50 -4.77 2.53 -19.98
CA ILE A 50 -3.61 2.92 -20.78
C ILE A 50 -2.47 3.33 -19.83
N LYS A 51 -1.36 2.61 -19.92
CA LYS A 51 -0.15 2.91 -19.15
C LYS A 51 0.64 4.06 -19.76
N SER A 52 1.09 4.98 -18.94
CA SER A 52 1.95 6.09 -19.39
C SER A 52 2.87 6.55 -18.26
N HIS A 53 4.01 7.12 -18.62
CA HIS A 53 4.88 7.81 -17.66
C HIS A 53 4.25 9.13 -17.18
N ALA A 54 3.47 9.80 -18.02
CA ALA A 54 2.75 11.02 -17.64
C ALA A 54 1.81 10.80 -16.45
N LEU A 55 1.20 9.60 -16.31
CA LEU A 55 0.40 9.26 -15.14
C LEU A 55 1.28 9.16 -13.89
N VAL A 56 2.43 8.52 -13.99
CA VAL A 56 3.40 8.40 -12.88
C VAL A 56 3.88 9.79 -12.45
N ASP A 57 4.25 10.63 -13.41
CA ASP A 57 4.67 12.02 -13.18
C ASP A 57 3.59 12.86 -12.50
N SER A 58 2.35 12.74 -12.97
CA SER A 58 1.19 13.41 -12.35
C SER A 58 0.95 12.93 -10.91
N ALA A 59 1.11 11.63 -10.61
CA ALA A 59 0.94 11.09 -9.27
C ALA A 59 2.05 11.60 -8.32
N LEU A 60 3.28 11.66 -8.80
CA LEU A 60 4.39 12.26 -8.04
C LEU A 60 4.16 13.75 -7.78
N THR A 61 3.61 14.48 -8.76
CA THR A 61 3.22 15.89 -8.58
C THR A 61 2.12 16.06 -7.53
N VAL A 62 1.11 15.18 -7.52
CA VAL A 62 0.09 15.16 -6.44
C VAL A 62 0.74 14.94 -5.09
N LEU A 63 1.70 14.01 -4.98
CA LEU A 63 2.43 13.76 -3.75
C LEU A 63 3.22 14.99 -3.29
N GLU A 64 3.93 15.65 -4.20
CA GLU A 64 4.69 16.88 -3.93
C GLU A 64 3.79 18.01 -3.41
N HIS A 65 2.59 18.16 -3.96
CA HIS A 65 1.59 19.12 -3.48
C HIS A 65 1.03 18.81 -2.09
N MET A 66 1.18 17.56 -1.63
CA MET A 66 0.81 17.16 -0.28
C MET A 66 1.93 17.39 0.75
N LYS A 67 2.99 18.17 0.45
CA LYS A 67 4.09 18.46 1.39
C LYS A 67 3.59 18.94 2.76
N HIS A 68 2.55 19.76 2.79
CA HIS A 68 1.93 20.28 4.01
C HIS A 68 1.23 19.19 4.85
N ARG A 69 1.08 17.97 4.33
CA ARG A 69 0.47 16.80 5.00
C ARG A 69 1.50 15.82 5.55
N GLY A 70 2.78 16.01 5.24
CA GLY A 70 3.88 15.24 5.80
C GLY A 70 4.51 15.93 7.00
N ALA A 71 5.22 15.17 7.83
CA ALA A 71 6.09 15.74 8.86
C ALA A 71 7.56 15.59 8.45
N GLU A 72 8.36 16.53 8.92
CA GLU A 72 9.81 16.52 8.79
C GLU A 72 10.45 16.48 10.19
N GLY A 73 11.54 15.76 10.33
CA GLY A 73 12.31 15.66 11.57
C GLY A 73 12.99 16.99 11.93
N ALA A 74 13.66 17.01 13.10
CA ALA A 74 14.36 18.18 13.58
C ALA A 74 15.49 18.69 12.65
N ASP A 75 15.96 17.85 11.73
CA ASP A 75 16.94 18.20 10.70
C ASP A 75 16.32 18.87 9.46
N ASN A 76 15.00 19.06 9.43
CA ASN A 76 14.21 19.61 8.31
C ASN A 76 14.45 18.88 6.96
N LYS A 77 14.88 17.62 7.00
CA LYS A 77 15.19 16.80 5.82
C LYS A 77 14.68 15.38 5.95
N THR A 78 14.69 14.82 7.15
CA THR A 78 14.16 13.47 7.38
C THR A 78 12.64 13.52 7.34
N GLY A 79 12.02 12.89 6.35
CA GLY A 79 10.56 12.79 6.26
C GLY A 79 10.01 11.64 7.10
N ASP A 80 8.76 11.75 7.53
CA ASP A 80 8.02 10.69 8.24
C ASP A 80 7.73 9.46 7.38
N GLY A 81 7.70 9.65 6.08
CA GLY A 81 7.46 8.61 5.09
C GLY A 81 6.64 9.10 3.91
N ALA A 82 7.07 8.71 2.72
CA ALA A 82 6.33 8.90 1.49
C ALA A 82 6.50 7.69 0.59
N GLY A 83 5.53 7.48 -0.31
CA GLY A 83 5.61 6.38 -1.26
C GLY A 83 4.54 6.44 -2.34
N ILE A 84 4.72 5.54 -3.30
CA ILE A 84 3.87 5.33 -4.45
C ILE A 84 3.68 3.83 -4.73
N LEU A 85 2.45 3.42 -4.96
CA LEU A 85 2.07 2.09 -5.43
C LEU A 85 1.67 2.22 -6.89
N LEU A 86 2.17 1.33 -7.73
CA LEU A 86 2.05 1.37 -9.19
C LEU A 86 1.83 -0.04 -9.74
N GLN A 87 1.33 -0.13 -10.96
CA GLN A 87 1.45 -1.38 -11.73
C GLN A 87 2.89 -1.63 -12.12
N ILE A 88 3.29 -2.91 -12.24
CA ILE A 88 4.65 -3.31 -12.64
C ILE A 88 4.98 -2.71 -14.02
N PRO A 89 6.09 -1.94 -14.13
CA PRO A 89 6.54 -1.33 -15.39
C PRO A 89 7.39 -2.32 -16.19
N HIS A 90 6.73 -3.29 -16.83
CA HIS A 90 7.37 -4.44 -17.50
C HIS A 90 8.46 -4.01 -18.51
N GLU A 91 8.13 -3.07 -19.40
CA GLU A 91 9.08 -2.57 -20.42
C GLU A 91 10.33 -1.94 -19.80
N PHE A 92 10.16 -1.21 -18.69
CA PHE A 92 11.29 -0.66 -17.94
C PHE A 92 12.20 -1.77 -17.40
N ILE A 93 11.61 -2.85 -16.87
CA ILE A 93 12.37 -4.00 -16.31
C ILE A 93 13.19 -4.67 -17.42
N LEU A 94 12.60 -4.89 -18.59
CA LEU A 94 13.32 -5.45 -19.76
C LEU A 94 14.50 -4.57 -20.17
N LEU A 95 14.33 -3.25 -20.16
CA LEU A 95 15.42 -2.29 -20.47
C LEU A 95 16.56 -2.32 -19.45
N GLN A 96 16.31 -2.78 -18.22
CA GLN A 96 17.37 -3.02 -17.23
C GLN A 96 18.18 -4.30 -17.49
N GLY A 97 17.90 -5.02 -18.59
CA GLY A 97 18.58 -6.26 -18.93
C GLY A 97 18.18 -7.46 -18.05
N ILE A 98 17.05 -7.37 -17.34
CA ILE A 98 16.53 -8.44 -16.50
C ILE A 98 15.75 -9.42 -17.40
N PRO A 99 16.16 -10.70 -17.51
CA PRO A 99 15.51 -11.66 -18.40
C PRO A 99 14.22 -12.24 -17.78
N VAL A 100 13.25 -11.36 -17.45
CA VAL A 100 11.95 -11.76 -16.90
C VAL A 100 11.08 -12.42 -17.98
N PRO A 101 10.19 -13.37 -17.61
CA PRO A 101 9.14 -13.87 -18.49
C PRO A 101 8.18 -12.75 -18.94
N GLU A 102 7.17 -13.11 -19.73
CA GLU A 102 6.10 -12.19 -20.12
C GLU A 102 5.39 -11.54 -18.91
N GLN A 103 4.80 -10.38 -19.13
CA GLN A 103 4.10 -9.64 -18.07
C GLN A 103 3.00 -10.51 -17.41
N GLY A 104 2.96 -10.52 -16.08
CA GLY A 104 2.02 -11.35 -15.30
C GLY A 104 2.45 -12.81 -15.10
N ALA A 105 3.60 -13.21 -15.67
CA ALA A 105 4.16 -14.55 -15.53
C ALA A 105 5.32 -14.64 -14.52
N TYR A 106 5.60 -13.55 -13.82
CA TYR A 106 6.61 -13.47 -12.76
C TYR A 106 6.13 -12.54 -11.64
N GLY A 107 6.66 -12.75 -10.45
CA GLY A 107 6.51 -11.85 -9.32
C GLY A 107 7.70 -10.92 -9.20
N THR A 108 7.47 -9.69 -8.79
CA THR A 108 8.53 -8.74 -8.45
C THR A 108 8.08 -7.81 -7.34
N GLY A 109 9.04 -7.18 -6.70
CA GLY A 109 8.79 -6.19 -5.67
C GLY A 109 10.10 -5.70 -5.05
N LEU A 110 10.01 -4.69 -4.20
CA LEU A 110 11.15 -4.19 -3.48
C LEU A 110 11.31 -4.90 -2.13
N VAL A 111 12.55 -5.07 -1.73
CA VAL A 111 12.94 -5.59 -0.41
C VAL A 111 13.96 -4.66 0.22
N PHE A 112 13.77 -4.36 1.49
CA PHE A 112 14.74 -3.72 2.35
C PHE A 112 15.61 -4.80 3.01
N LEU A 113 16.90 -4.66 2.89
CA LEU A 113 17.90 -5.60 3.37
C LEU A 113 18.89 -4.90 4.30
N PRO A 114 19.47 -5.62 5.27
CA PRO A 114 20.49 -5.04 6.14
C PRO A 114 21.74 -4.64 5.35
N ARG A 115 22.43 -3.63 5.86
CA ARG A 115 23.72 -3.17 5.29
C ARG A 115 24.84 -4.18 5.48
N ASP A 116 24.79 -4.94 6.57
CA ASP A 116 25.76 -6.00 6.81
C ASP A 116 25.69 -7.09 5.73
N PRO A 117 26.80 -7.34 4.99
CA PRO A 117 26.79 -8.29 3.90
C PRO A 117 26.50 -9.74 4.32
N SER A 118 26.94 -10.13 5.52
CA SER A 118 26.75 -11.50 6.03
C SER A 118 25.27 -11.77 6.33
N SER A 119 24.63 -10.88 7.09
CA SER A 119 23.20 -10.95 7.39
C SER A 119 22.36 -10.91 6.11
N ARG A 120 22.75 -10.08 5.15
CA ARG A 120 22.08 -10.00 3.85
C ARG A 120 22.16 -11.32 3.08
N GLU A 121 23.33 -11.94 3.03
CA GLU A 121 23.52 -13.23 2.35
C GLU A 121 22.69 -14.34 2.99
N GLU A 122 22.63 -14.40 4.32
CA GLU A 122 21.79 -15.37 5.04
C GLU A 122 20.31 -15.19 4.71
N ILE A 123 19.83 -13.94 4.72
CA ILE A 123 18.43 -13.62 4.37
C ILE A 123 18.11 -14.05 2.93
N LEU A 124 19.02 -13.76 1.99
CA LEU A 124 18.82 -14.16 0.60
C LEU A 124 18.79 -15.68 0.41
N LYS A 125 19.56 -16.44 1.17
CA LYS A 125 19.49 -17.91 1.19
C LYS A 125 18.15 -18.41 1.71
N VAL A 126 17.63 -17.80 2.79
CA VAL A 126 16.29 -18.11 3.31
C VAL A 126 15.23 -17.79 2.29
N MET A 127 15.28 -16.62 1.64
CA MET A 127 14.34 -16.23 0.60
C MET A 127 14.33 -17.24 -0.56
N ALA A 128 15.50 -17.59 -1.09
CA ALA A 128 15.63 -18.56 -2.17
C ALA A 128 15.02 -19.92 -1.80
N SER A 129 15.33 -20.42 -0.61
CA SER A 129 14.81 -21.69 -0.08
C SER A 129 13.27 -21.68 0.05
N GLU A 130 12.67 -20.55 0.51
CA GLU A 130 11.22 -20.46 0.67
C GLU A 130 10.49 -20.29 -0.67
N PHE A 131 11.10 -19.65 -1.65
CA PHE A 131 10.56 -19.62 -3.00
C PHE A 131 10.57 -21.02 -3.60
N GLU A 132 11.70 -21.75 -3.51
CA GLU A 132 11.82 -23.11 -4.02
C GLU A 132 10.81 -24.06 -3.36
N ALA A 133 10.59 -23.96 -2.05
CA ALA A 133 9.58 -24.73 -1.34
C ALA A 133 8.12 -24.44 -1.80
N GLY A 134 7.91 -23.35 -2.53
CA GLY A 134 6.63 -22.98 -3.14
C GLY A 134 6.60 -23.17 -4.66
N ASP A 135 7.48 -23.99 -5.22
CA ASP A 135 7.62 -24.21 -6.69
C ASP A 135 7.89 -22.91 -7.47
N LEU A 136 8.57 -21.97 -6.82
CA LEU A 136 8.98 -20.70 -7.37
C LEU A 136 10.51 -20.63 -7.42
N GLN A 137 11.05 -19.94 -8.41
CA GLN A 137 12.49 -19.74 -8.55
C GLN A 137 12.84 -18.26 -8.41
N MET A 138 13.71 -17.95 -7.45
CA MET A 138 14.30 -16.62 -7.33
C MET A 138 15.29 -16.39 -8.47
N MET A 139 15.17 -15.25 -9.12
CA MET A 139 16.06 -14.79 -10.17
C MET A 139 17.10 -13.84 -9.59
N PRO A 140 18.14 -13.45 -10.35
CA PRO A 140 19.10 -12.44 -9.91
C PRO A 140 18.42 -11.16 -9.44
N LEU A 141 18.90 -10.62 -8.32
CA LEU A 141 18.46 -9.36 -7.75
C LEU A 141 18.99 -8.18 -8.57
N ARG A 142 18.23 -7.09 -8.52
CA ARG A 142 18.66 -5.78 -8.98
C ARG A 142 18.76 -4.84 -7.78
N GLU A 143 19.93 -4.25 -7.54
CA GLU A 143 20.01 -3.13 -6.61
C GLU A 143 19.33 -1.91 -7.22
N VAL A 144 18.42 -1.28 -6.46
CA VAL A 144 17.65 -0.13 -6.93
C VAL A 144 18.52 1.12 -6.84
N PRO A 145 18.73 1.87 -7.95
CA PRO A 145 19.51 3.08 -7.90
C PRO A 145 18.80 4.17 -7.10
N VAL A 146 19.44 4.61 -6.02
CA VAL A 146 18.91 5.63 -5.11
C VAL A 146 19.90 6.77 -4.92
N ARG A 147 19.39 7.97 -4.59
CA ARG A 147 20.19 9.15 -4.29
C ARG A 147 20.21 9.43 -2.78
N SER A 148 21.04 8.69 -2.05
CA SER A 148 21.16 8.79 -0.58
C SER A 148 21.63 10.17 -0.10
N SER A 149 22.27 10.98 -0.95
CA SER A 149 22.79 12.31 -0.60
C SER A 149 21.70 13.32 -0.20
N ILE A 150 20.46 13.10 -0.62
CA ILE A 150 19.33 14.00 -0.30
C ILE A 150 18.67 13.72 1.06
N LEU A 151 18.98 12.56 1.66
CA LEU A 151 18.39 12.14 2.92
C LEU A 151 18.86 13.00 4.09
N GLY A 152 17.97 13.21 5.05
CA GLY A 152 18.31 13.71 6.36
C GLY A 152 19.13 12.70 7.17
N GLU A 153 19.69 13.13 8.29
CA GLU A 153 20.63 12.33 9.09
C GLU A 153 19.98 11.04 9.62
N ALA A 154 18.78 11.15 10.20
CA ALA A 154 18.08 9.99 10.77
C ALA A 154 17.65 8.98 9.70
N ALA A 155 17.14 9.46 8.55
CA ALA A 155 16.78 8.58 7.43
C ALA A 155 18.00 7.86 6.86
N ARG A 156 19.13 8.56 6.73
CA ARG A 156 20.39 7.99 6.24
C ARG A 156 21.01 6.98 7.22
N ALA A 157 20.90 7.24 8.52
CA ALA A 157 21.41 6.32 9.55
C ALA A 157 20.72 4.95 9.49
N SER A 158 19.43 4.93 9.19
CA SER A 158 18.58 3.73 9.10
C SER A 158 18.27 3.30 7.65
N GLU A 159 18.91 3.91 6.63
CA GLU A 159 18.67 3.57 5.22
C GLU A 159 19.05 2.09 4.95
N PRO A 160 18.12 1.25 4.47
CA PRO A 160 18.41 -0.13 4.10
C PRO A 160 19.13 -0.21 2.75
N VAL A 161 19.70 -1.36 2.44
CA VAL A 161 20.00 -1.71 1.05
C VAL A 161 18.69 -2.06 0.37
N ILE A 162 18.35 -1.36 -0.71
CA ILE A 162 17.10 -1.56 -1.44
C ILE A 162 17.35 -2.40 -2.69
N CYS A 163 16.79 -3.60 -2.72
CA CYS A 163 16.87 -4.47 -3.88
C CYS A 163 15.48 -4.74 -4.47
N GLN A 164 15.46 -4.92 -5.78
CA GLN A 164 14.29 -5.46 -6.48
C GLN A 164 14.49 -6.96 -6.68
N ILE A 165 13.53 -7.74 -6.22
CA ILE A 165 13.49 -9.19 -6.35
C ILE A 165 12.64 -9.58 -7.55
N PHE A 166 13.00 -10.69 -8.18
CA PHE A 166 12.26 -11.29 -9.29
C PHE A 166 12.09 -12.77 -9.00
N VAL A 167 10.88 -13.25 -9.22
CA VAL A 167 10.50 -14.64 -8.92
C VAL A 167 9.69 -15.18 -10.11
N ARG A 168 10.05 -16.35 -10.61
CA ARG A 168 9.35 -17.03 -11.70
C ARG A 168 8.85 -18.41 -11.27
N GLY A 169 7.85 -18.91 -11.98
CA GLY A 169 7.27 -20.22 -11.78
C GLY A 169 6.35 -20.57 -12.95
N THR A 170 5.64 -21.67 -12.83
CA THR A 170 4.65 -22.13 -13.83
C THR A 170 3.26 -21.51 -13.61
N LEU A 171 2.97 -21.04 -12.39
CA LEU A 171 1.70 -20.45 -12.00
C LEU A 171 1.46 -19.09 -12.66
N ARG A 172 0.19 -18.71 -12.82
CA ARG A 172 -0.25 -17.46 -13.44
C ARG A 172 -1.42 -16.85 -12.66
N GLY A 173 -1.64 -15.55 -12.89
CA GLY A 173 -2.82 -14.85 -12.35
C GLY A 173 -2.95 -14.93 -10.83
N ASP A 174 -4.14 -15.27 -10.35
CA ASP A 174 -4.43 -15.32 -8.90
C ASP A 174 -3.72 -16.48 -8.20
N GLU A 175 -3.38 -17.55 -8.91
CA GLU A 175 -2.58 -18.66 -8.35
C GLU A 175 -1.14 -18.21 -8.08
N LEU A 176 -0.55 -17.45 -8.99
CA LEU A 176 0.78 -16.87 -8.78
C LEU A 176 0.76 -15.88 -7.62
N GLU A 177 -0.23 -14.98 -7.54
CA GLU A 177 -0.37 -14.04 -6.43
C GLU A 177 -0.46 -14.77 -5.09
N LEU A 178 -1.25 -15.83 -5.00
CA LEU A 178 -1.37 -16.64 -3.78
C LEU A 178 -0.05 -17.33 -3.41
N ALA A 179 0.68 -17.87 -4.40
CA ALA A 179 1.98 -18.51 -4.16
C ALA A 179 3.02 -17.49 -3.67
N LEU A 180 3.05 -16.28 -4.25
CA LEU A 180 3.92 -15.18 -3.81
C LEU A 180 3.56 -14.72 -2.38
N TYR A 181 2.26 -14.58 -2.07
CA TYR A 181 1.79 -14.24 -0.73
C TYR A 181 2.25 -15.28 0.31
N ARG A 182 2.04 -16.58 0.04
CA ARG A 182 2.44 -17.67 0.96
C ARG A 182 3.97 -17.70 1.14
N ALA A 183 4.73 -17.61 0.07
CA ALA A 183 6.20 -17.58 0.13
C ALA A 183 6.68 -16.38 0.96
N ARG A 184 6.13 -15.18 0.74
CA ARG A 184 6.44 -13.99 1.55
C ARG A 184 6.15 -14.21 3.03
N LYS A 185 5.00 -14.75 3.39
CA LYS A 185 4.63 -15.02 4.80
C LYS A 185 5.59 -16.01 5.46
N ARG A 186 6.02 -17.08 4.74
CA ARG A 186 7.03 -18.01 5.26
C ARG A 186 8.38 -17.33 5.45
N ILE A 187 8.81 -16.49 4.50
CA ILE A 187 10.04 -15.72 4.61
C ILE A 187 9.98 -14.79 5.82
N GLU A 188 8.94 -13.98 5.96
CA GLU A 188 8.74 -13.03 7.08
C GLU A 188 8.76 -13.74 8.44
N ARG A 189 8.24 -14.97 8.53
CA ARG A 189 8.27 -15.78 9.75
C ARG A 189 9.68 -16.30 10.08
N ARG A 190 10.48 -16.64 9.06
CA ARG A 190 11.82 -17.21 9.26
C ARG A 190 12.90 -16.16 9.47
N VAL A 191 12.72 -15.00 8.90
CA VAL A 191 13.69 -13.90 8.97
C VAL A 191 13.31 -12.95 10.11
N ALA A 192 13.93 -13.13 11.26
CA ALA A 192 13.77 -12.25 12.42
C ALA A 192 14.88 -11.19 12.45
N HIS A 193 14.89 -10.27 11.48
CA HIS A 193 15.88 -9.19 11.40
C HIS A 193 15.19 -7.84 11.28
N GLN A 194 15.55 -6.88 12.15
CA GLN A 194 14.88 -5.57 12.24
C GLN A 194 14.97 -4.73 10.96
N ASP A 195 16.04 -4.88 10.18
CA ASP A 195 16.29 -4.13 8.94
C ASP A 195 15.81 -4.87 7.69
N PHE A 196 15.10 -6.00 7.88
CA PHE A 196 14.52 -6.77 6.79
C PHE A 196 13.03 -6.45 6.65
N TYR A 197 12.59 -6.12 5.43
CA TYR A 197 11.19 -5.92 5.14
C TYR A 197 10.91 -6.12 3.64
N ILE A 198 9.93 -6.97 3.32
CA ILE A 198 9.44 -7.11 1.94
C ILE A 198 8.39 -6.03 1.71
N VAL A 199 8.76 -5.00 0.95
CA VAL A 199 7.94 -3.83 0.66
C VAL A 199 6.71 -4.21 -0.15
N SER A 200 6.93 -4.97 -1.23
CA SER A 200 5.89 -5.57 -2.07
C SER A 200 6.44 -6.82 -2.73
N LEU A 201 5.55 -7.74 -3.10
CA LEU A 201 5.85 -8.92 -3.92
C LEU A 201 4.56 -9.36 -4.62
N SER A 202 4.45 -9.05 -5.90
CA SER A 202 3.24 -9.28 -6.69
C SER A 202 3.60 -9.49 -8.15
N SER A 203 2.70 -10.07 -8.92
CA SER A 203 2.79 -10.13 -10.40
C SER A 203 2.13 -8.92 -11.08
N ARG A 204 1.55 -7.99 -10.29
CA ARG A 204 0.74 -6.87 -10.78
C ARG A 204 1.20 -5.52 -10.27
N LEU A 205 1.56 -5.42 -9.00
CA LEU A 205 1.85 -4.18 -8.30
C LEU A 205 3.28 -4.12 -7.79
N ILE A 206 3.79 -2.90 -7.73
CA ILE A 206 5.09 -2.60 -7.10
C ILE A 206 4.96 -1.33 -6.26
N VAL A 207 5.63 -1.31 -5.11
CA VAL A 207 5.61 -0.17 -4.19
C VAL A 207 7.02 0.39 -4.04
N TYR A 208 7.15 1.70 -4.23
CA TYR A 208 8.33 2.48 -3.91
C TYR A 208 8.01 3.36 -2.71
N LYS A 209 8.71 3.19 -1.61
CA LYS A 209 8.48 3.95 -0.38
C LYS A 209 9.73 4.06 0.47
N GLY A 210 9.71 4.98 1.40
CA GLY A 210 10.81 5.12 2.35
C GLY A 210 10.57 6.20 3.38
N MET A 211 11.55 6.38 4.25
CA MET A 211 11.57 7.43 5.27
C MET A 211 11.95 8.77 4.62
N LEU A 212 11.07 9.24 3.73
CA LEU A 212 11.22 10.35 2.81
C LEU A 212 10.14 11.39 3.07
N SER A 213 10.41 12.64 2.76
CA SER A 213 9.35 13.62 2.55
C SER A 213 8.71 13.44 1.18
N SER A 214 7.52 14.01 0.98
CA SER A 214 6.77 13.90 -0.27
C SER A 214 7.54 14.38 -1.50
N VAL A 215 8.39 15.40 -1.32
CA VAL A 215 9.20 15.97 -2.42
C VAL A 215 10.46 15.15 -2.71
N GLN A 216 10.93 14.34 -1.76
CA GLN A 216 12.14 13.53 -1.93
C GLN A 216 11.91 12.26 -2.73
N LEU A 217 10.68 11.71 -2.79
CA LEU A 217 10.42 10.40 -3.37
C LEU A 217 10.91 10.29 -4.83
N ARG A 218 10.57 11.28 -5.66
CA ARG A 218 10.98 11.35 -7.07
C ARG A 218 12.49 11.43 -7.22
N GLU A 219 13.11 12.23 -6.38
CA GLU A 219 14.55 12.47 -6.46
C GLU A 219 15.37 11.29 -5.91
N TYR A 220 14.86 10.64 -4.87
CA TYR A 220 15.50 9.51 -4.23
C TYR A 220 15.51 8.26 -5.12
N PHE A 221 14.37 7.87 -5.68
CA PHE A 221 14.26 6.71 -6.56
C PHE A 221 14.44 7.10 -8.03
N CYS A 222 15.64 6.92 -8.56
CA CYS A 222 15.98 7.29 -9.94
C CYS A 222 15.07 6.62 -10.98
N ASP A 223 14.58 5.42 -10.70
CA ASP A 223 13.67 4.66 -11.56
C ASP A 223 12.40 5.42 -11.92
N LEU A 224 11.83 6.14 -10.95
CA LEU A 224 10.54 6.84 -11.10
C LEU A 224 10.57 7.98 -12.13
N SER A 225 11.77 8.46 -12.48
CA SER A 225 11.97 9.50 -13.49
C SER A 225 12.23 8.95 -14.89
N HIS A 226 12.31 7.62 -15.06
CA HIS A 226 12.61 7.02 -16.36
C HIS A 226 11.38 6.99 -17.27
N PRO A 227 11.43 7.47 -18.54
CA PRO A 227 10.27 7.56 -19.44
C PRO A 227 9.54 6.23 -19.70
N CYS A 228 10.26 5.11 -19.66
CA CYS A 228 9.65 3.77 -19.79
C CYS A 228 9.08 3.20 -18.49
N PHE A 229 9.20 3.93 -17.39
CA PHE A 229 8.55 3.58 -16.13
C PHE A 229 7.08 4.02 -16.20
N THR A 230 6.20 3.12 -16.65
CA THR A 230 4.81 3.43 -16.99
C THR A 230 3.82 2.69 -16.09
N SER A 231 2.68 3.34 -15.80
CA SER A 231 1.57 2.73 -15.09
C SER A 231 0.24 3.31 -15.58
N GLY A 232 -0.84 2.54 -15.45
CA GLY A 232 -2.22 3.00 -15.67
C GLY A 232 -2.93 3.37 -14.36
N LEU A 233 -2.28 3.12 -13.22
CA LEU A 233 -2.78 3.37 -11.87
C LEU A 233 -1.61 3.82 -10.99
N ALA A 234 -1.85 4.80 -10.12
CA ALA A 234 -0.93 5.16 -9.05
C ALA A 234 -1.69 5.56 -7.79
N ILE A 235 -1.24 5.06 -6.64
CA ILE A 235 -1.68 5.50 -5.31
C ILE A 235 -0.46 6.09 -4.60
N VAL A 236 -0.59 7.30 -4.07
CA VAL A 236 0.48 8.01 -3.35
C VAL A 236 0.05 8.33 -1.92
N HIS A 237 1.03 8.38 -1.03
CA HIS A 237 0.81 8.72 0.37
C HIS A 237 1.93 9.60 0.91
N SER A 238 1.55 10.66 1.61
CA SER A 238 2.43 11.48 2.44
C SER A 238 2.06 11.25 3.91
N ARG A 239 2.98 10.65 4.66
CA ARG A 239 2.74 10.24 6.04
C ARG A 239 2.99 11.38 7.01
N PHE A 240 2.07 11.51 7.96
CA PHE A 240 2.28 12.21 9.22
C PHE A 240 2.02 11.20 10.34
N SER A 241 3.06 10.88 11.11
CA SER A 241 2.94 9.89 12.18
C SER A 241 2.68 10.59 13.50
N THR A 242 1.61 10.18 14.18
CA THR A 242 1.27 10.67 15.53
C THR A 242 1.58 9.65 16.63
N ASN A 243 1.51 8.35 16.31
CA ASN A 243 1.51 7.27 17.31
C ASN A 243 2.70 6.31 17.20
N THR A 244 3.49 6.37 16.13
CA THR A 244 4.65 5.49 15.93
C THR A 244 5.84 6.27 15.40
N LEU A 245 7.04 5.94 15.86
CA LEU A 245 8.25 6.54 15.31
C LEU A 245 8.35 6.25 13.80
N PRO A 246 8.88 7.21 13.01
CA PRO A 246 9.12 6.99 11.60
C PRO A 246 10.08 5.80 11.38
N ALA A 247 9.75 4.97 10.39
CA ALA A 247 10.62 3.88 9.95
C ALA A 247 10.39 3.60 8.46
N TRP A 248 11.41 3.09 7.77
CA TRP A 248 11.35 2.77 6.34
C TRP A 248 10.20 1.82 6.00
N SER A 249 9.97 0.79 6.83
CA SER A 249 8.90 -0.19 6.66
C SER A 249 7.50 0.38 6.88
N LEU A 250 7.38 1.41 7.74
CA LEU A 250 6.09 2.01 8.11
C LEU A 250 5.61 3.09 7.16
N ALA A 251 6.44 3.54 6.20
CA ALA A 251 6.00 4.40 5.12
C ALA A 251 4.88 3.71 4.31
N GLN A 252 3.99 4.53 3.75
CA GLN A 252 2.88 4.06 2.93
C GLN A 252 3.06 4.53 1.47
N PRO A 253 2.39 3.89 0.48
CA PRO A 253 1.42 2.79 0.58
C PRO A 253 1.99 1.49 1.12
N PHE A 254 1.11 0.62 1.64
CA PHE A 254 1.42 -0.77 1.88
C PHE A 254 1.25 -1.59 0.59
N ARG A 255 0.96 -2.90 0.68
CA ARG A 255 0.96 -3.79 -0.50
C ARG A 255 -0.27 -3.65 -1.37
N LEU A 256 -1.43 -3.40 -0.74
CA LEU A 256 -2.71 -3.22 -1.42
C LEU A 256 -3.34 -1.86 -1.15
N LEU A 257 -3.01 -1.18 -0.05
CA LEU A 257 -3.69 0.03 0.37
C LEU A 257 -2.77 1.17 0.82
N ALA A 258 -3.35 2.36 0.80
CA ALA A 258 -2.90 3.55 1.53
C ALA A 258 -4.05 4.02 2.43
N HIS A 259 -3.74 4.32 3.69
CA HIS A 259 -4.69 4.75 4.70
C HIS A 259 -4.24 6.05 5.33
N ASN A 260 -5.08 7.07 5.26
CA ASN A 260 -4.94 8.30 6.01
C ASN A 260 -6.06 8.39 7.06
N GLY A 261 -5.69 8.25 8.31
CA GLY A 261 -6.61 8.20 9.44
C GLY A 261 -6.02 7.40 10.59
N GLU A 262 -6.89 6.91 11.46
CA GLU A 262 -6.50 6.14 12.64
C GLU A 262 -7.57 5.10 12.96
N ILE A 263 -7.16 3.84 13.15
CA ILE A 263 -8.05 2.76 13.56
C ILE A 263 -8.05 2.70 15.08
N ASN A 264 -9.07 3.30 15.71
CA ASN A 264 -9.18 3.43 17.15
C ASN A 264 -9.37 2.09 17.86
N THR A 265 -9.96 1.12 17.18
CA THR A 265 -10.26 -0.23 17.71
C THR A 265 -9.12 -1.23 17.51
N ILE A 266 -7.98 -0.82 16.98
CA ILE A 266 -6.87 -1.67 16.51
C ILE A 266 -6.43 -2.75 17.51
N ARG A 267 -6.43 -2.46 18.82
CA ARG A 267 -6.03 -3.43 19.83
C ARG A 267 -6.99 -4.62 19.89
N GLY A 268 -8.29 -4.35 19.83
CA GLY A 268 -9.34 -5.38 19.77
C GLY A 268 -9.28 -6.16 18.47
N ASN A 269 -9.15 -5.47 17.34
CA ASN A 269 -9.07 -6.09 16.02
C ASN A 269 -7.90 -7.07 15.92
N ARG A 270 -6.71 -6.70 16.42
CA ARG A 270 -5.54 -7.59 16.47
C ARG A 270 -5.80 -8.81 17.34
N GLY A 271 -6.34 -8.64 18.55
CA GLY A 271 -6.62 -9.74 19.45
C GLY A 271 -7.63 -10.74 18.87
N TRP A 272 -8.66 -10.24 18.19
CA TRP A 272 -9.64 -11.10 17.51
C TRP A 272 -9.06 -11.81 16.28
N MET A 273 -8.21 -11.17 15.50
CA MET A 273 -7.53 -11.82 14.37
C MET A 273 -6.61 -12.94 14.87
N GLU A 274 -5.84 -12.70 15.93
CA GLU A 274 -4.99 -13.72 16.57
C GLU A 274 -5.81 -14.90 17.12
N ALA A 275 -6.92 -14.63 17.81
CA ALA A 275 -7.80 -15.67 18.32
C ALA A 275 -8.36 -16.57 17.20
N ARG A 276 -8.75 -15.96 16.06
CA ARG A 276 -9.24 -16.70 14.89
C ARG A 276 -8.17 -17.57 14.22
N GLU A 277 -6.90 -17.16 14.26
CA GLU A 277 -5.82 -17.93 13.64
C GLU A 277 -5.79 -19.39 14.07
N SER A 278 -6.19 -19.69 15.31
CA SER A 278 -6.18 -21.05 15.86
C SER A 278 -7.19 -21.99 15.21
N VAL A 279 -8.29 -21.45 14.68
CA VAL A 279 -9.42 -22.23 14.12
C VAL A 279 -9.60 -22.02 12.61
N LEU A 280 -8.73 -21.21 11.99
CA LEU A 280 -8.81 -20.96 10.56
C LEU A 280 -8.51 -22.22 9.75
N SER A 281 -9.36 -22.47 8.77
CA SER A 281 -9.14 -23.45 7.70
C SER A 281 -9.60 -22.87 6.36
N SER A 282 -8.90 -23.19 5.30
CA SER A 282 -9.26 -22.73 3.96
C SER A 282 -8.73 -23.69 2.91
N SER A 283 -9.62 -24.19 2.06
CA SER A 283 -9.24 -25.03 0.92
C SER A 283 -8.39 -24.24 -0.10
N ARG A 284 -8.58 -22.92 -0.20
CA ARG A 284 -7.84 -22.05 -1.13
C ARG A 284 -6.44 -21.70 -0.61
N LEU A 285 -6.32 -21.35 0.67
CA LEU A 285 -5.05 -20.95 1.27
C LEU A 285 -4.08 -22.11 1.52
N GLY A 286 -4.55 -23.35 1.46
CA GLY A 286 -3.77 -24.52 1.83
C GLY A 286 -3.53 -24.59 3.34
N ASP A 287 -2.33 -24.97 3.76
CA ASP A 287 -2.00 -24.98 5.20
C ASP A 287 -1.90 -23.54 5.72
N VAL A 288 -2.87 -23.18 6.56
CA VAL A 288 -2.93 -21.85 7.19
C VAL A 288 -1.75 -21.62 8.13
N ALA A 289 -1.08 -22.65 8.61
CA ALA A 289 0.14 -22.52 9.41
C ALA A 289 1.25 -21.79 8.65
N ASP A 290 1.30 -21.91 7.32
CA ASP A 290 2.30 -21.23 6.49
C ASP A 290 2.19 -19.71 6.51
N ILE A 291 0.99 -19.19 6.70
CA ILE A 291 0.72 -17.74 6.63
C ILE A 291 0.60 -17.06 8.00
N ARG A 292 0.75 -17.82 9.09
CA ARG A 292 0.74 -17.25 10.45
C ARG A 292 2.08 -16.59 10.79
N PRO A 293 2.09 -15.50 11.58
CA PRO A 293 0.90 -14.72 11.98
C PRO A 293 0.34 -13.97 10.78
N ILE A 294 -1.00 -13.85 10.70
CA ILE A 294 -1.67 -13.08 9.63
C ILE A 294 -1.25 -11.62 9.74
N LEU A 295 -1.38 -11.05 10.92
CA LEU A 295 -0.95 -9.68 11.20
C LEU A 295 0.50 -9.68 11.69
N GLN A 296 1.36 -8.90 11.05
CA GLN A 296 2.72 -8.71 11.52
C GLN A 296 2.74 -7.94 12.85
N LEU A 297 3.45 -8.46 13.85
CA LEU A 297 3.58 -7.85 15.15
C LEU A 297 4.40 -6.55 15.09
N GLY A 298 4.07 -5.58 15.93
CA GLY A 298 4.83 -4.33 16.05
C GLY A 298 4.62 -3.32 14.92
N MET A 299 3.78 -3.63 13.93
CA MET A 299 3.47 -2.74 12.82
C MET A 299 2.38 -1.71 13.19
N SER A 300 2.18 -0.69 12.34
CA SER A 300 1.13 0.31 12.50
C SER A 300 -0.28 -0.31 12.36
N ASP A 301 -1.31 0.47 12.70
CA ASP A 301 -2.73 0.13 12.47
C ASP A 301 -3.00 -0.08 10.98
N SER A 302 -2.54 0.84 10.14
CA SER A 302 -2.69 0.76 8.68
C SER A 302 -2.01 -0.48 8.09
N ALA A 303 -0.82 -0.85 8.60
CA ALA A 303 -0.15 -2.08 8.17
C ALA A 303 -0.92 -3.33 8.59
N SER A 304 -1.54 -3.30 9.78
CA SER A 304 -2.40 -4.40 10.23
C SER A 304 -3.64 -4.52 9.35
N LEU A 305 -4.25 -3.40 8.95
CA LEU A 305 -5.39 -3.39 8.02
C LEU A 305 -4.97 -3.95 6.64
N ASP A 306 -3.81 -3.56 6.11
CA ASP A 306 -3.27 -4.10 4.86
C ASP A 306 -3.08 -5.62 4.94
N ASN A 307 -2.52 -6.13 6.04
CA ASN A 307 -2.34 -7.57 6.22
C ASN A 307 -3.68 -8.32 6.31
N ALA A 308 -4.68 -7.75 7.00
CA ALA A 308 -6.02 -8.32 7.04
C ALA A 308 -6.67 -8.32 5.67
N LEU A 309 -6.56 -7.21 4.92
CA LEU A 309 -7.09 -7.09 3.56
C LEU A 309 -6.44 -8.10 2.60
N GLU A 310 -5.10 -8.24 2.65
CA GLU A 310 -4.38 -9.27 1.88
C GLU A 310 -4.87 -10.67 2.19
N PHE A 311 -5.03 -10.99 3.47
CA PHE A 311 -5.51 -12.31 3.91
C PHE A 311 -6.90 -12.62 3.32
N PHE A 312 -7.86 -11.69 3.43
CA PHE A 312 -9.20 -11.89 2.90
C PHE A 312 -9.22 -11.93 1.37
N PHE A 313 -8.43 -11.12 0.72
CA PHE A 313 -8.27 -11.14 -0.73
C PHE A 313 -7.77 -12.52 -1.21
N HIS A 314 -6.71 -13.02 -0.62
CA HIS A 314 -6.16 -14.33 -0.97
C HIS A 314 -7.04 -15.51 -0.52
N SER A 315 -7.92 -15.28 0.46
CA SER A 315 -8.97 -16.24 0.83
C SER A 315 -10.10 -16.34 -0.20
N GLY A 316 -10.17 -15.41 -1.17
CA GLY A 316 -11.11 -15.44 -2.28
C GLY A 316 -12.19 -14.37 -2.26
N LEU A 317 -12.15 -13.43 -1.31
CA LEU A 317 -13.01 -12.25 -1.33
C LEU A 317 -12.48 -11.22 -2.35
N SER A 318 -13.37 -10.48 -2.99
CA SER A 318 -12.94 -9.29 -3.74
C SER A 318 -12.48 -8.19 -2.77
N LEU A 319 -11.56 -7.32 -3.19
CA LEU A 319 -11.09 -6.21 -2.35
C LEU A 319 -12.23 -5.31 -1.84
N PRO A 320 -13.21 -4.89 -2.68
CA PRO A 320 -14.34 -4.09 -2.19
C PRO A 320 -15.17 -4.82 -1.13
N HIS A 321 -15.40 -6.13 -1.29
CA HIS A 321 -16.12 -6.94 -0.30
C HIS A 321 -15.35 -7.00 1.02
N ALA A 322 -14.06 -7.35 0.96
CA ALA A 322 -13.21 -7.44 2.14
C ALA A 322 -13.09 -6.09 2.87
N MET A 323 -12.93 -5.00 2.12
CA MET A 323 -12.87 -3.66 2.69
C MET A 323 -14.20 -3.26 3.36
N ALA A 324 -15.33 -3.48 2.71
CA ALA A 324 -16.64 -3.16 3.27
C ALA A 324 -16.96 -4.01 4.52
N MET A 325 -16.43 -5.24 4.60
CA MET A 325 -16.54 -6.09 5.79
C MET A 325 -15.65 -5.58 6.94
N LEU A 326 -14.40 -5.16 6.64
CA LEU A 326 -13.45 -4.69 7.64
C LEU A 326 -13.81 -3.30 8.16
N VAL A 327 -14.18 -2.38 7.25
CA VAL A 327 -14.45 -0.97 7.53
C VAL A 327 -15.85 -0.62 7.01
N PRO A 328 -16.91 -1.02 7.73
CA PRO A 328 -18.27 -0.72 7.33
C PRO A 328 -18.54 0.78 7.37
N GLU A 329 -19.32 1.27 6.42
CA GLU A 329 -19.78 2.65 6.41
C GLU A 329 -20.71 2.94 7.59
N SER A 330 -20.49 4.07 8.25
CA SER A 330 -21.37 4.55 9.30
C SER A 330 -22.72 5.00 8.73
N PHE A 331 -23.83 4.50 9.25
CA PHE A 331 -25.16 4.87 8.80
C PHE A 331 -26.10 5.21 9.98
N ASN A 332 -26.99 6.17 9.72
CA ASN A 332 -28.00 6.61 10.67
C ASN A 332 -29.18 7.31 9.94
N SER A 333 -30.10 7.93 10.67
CA SER A 333 -31.24 8.65 10.08
C SER A 333 -30.85 9.83 9.16
N LYS A 334 -29.65 10.42 9.36
CA LYS A 334 -29.11 11.51 8.52
C LYS A 334 -28.32 10.98 7.31
N ASN A 335 -27.77 9.77 7.41
CA ASN A 335 -27.05 9.08 6.35
C ASN A 335 -27.64 7.68 6.16
N PRO A 336 -28.83 7.56 5.54
CA PRO A 336 -29.49 6.28 5.34
C PRO A 336 -28.82 5.51 4.21
N ILE A 337 -28.69 4.19 4.39
CA ILE A 337 -28.23 3.24 3.38
C ILE A 337 -29.40 2.33 2.97
N SER A 338 -29.24 1.61 1.86
CA SER A 338 -30.27 0.64 1.42
C SER A 338 -30.39 -0.52 2.41
N ASP A 339 -31.58 -1.14 2.50
CA ASP A 339 -31.82 -2.29 3.38
C ASP A 339 -30.87 -3.46 3.05
N SER A 340 -30.54 -3.66 1.77
CA SER A 340 -29.60 -4.70 1.35
C SER A 340 -28.17 -4.44 1.85
N LEU A 341 -27.71 -3.18 1.81
CA LEU A 341 -26.41 -2.82 2.33
C LEU A 341 -26.37 -2.90 3.86
N LYS A 342 -27.47 -2.51 4.51
CA LYS A 342 -27.61 -2.67 5.97
C LYS A 342 -27.53 -4.13 6.37
N ALA A 343 -28.28 -5.01 5.71
CA ALA A 343 -28.22 -6.45 5.97
C ALA A 343 -26.82 -7.05 5.74
N PHE A 344 -26.10 -6.55 4.71
CA PHE A 344 -24.72 -6.93 4.47
C PHE A 344 -23.81 -6.57 5.67
N TYR A 345 -23.88 -5.33 6.16
CA TYR A 345 -23.08 -4.91 7.30
C TYR A 345 -23.46 -5.63 8.59
N GLU A 346 -24.77 -5.82 8.86
CA GLU A 346 -25.26 -6.57 10.02
C GLU A 346 -24.77 -8.02 10.00
N TYR A 347 -24.81 -8.69 8.85
CA TYR A 347 -24.31 -10.04 8.69
C TYR A 347 -22.80 -10.11 8.96
N HIS A 348 -22.01 -9.23 8.35
CA HIS A 348 -20.56 -9.25 8.50
C HIS A 348 -20.10 -8.82 9.89
N SER A 349 -20.83 -7.96 10.59
CA SER A 349 -20.50 -7.57 11.97
C SER A 349 -20.57 -8.71 12.99
N ILE A 350 -21.30 -9.79 12.66
CA ILE A 350 -21.34 -11.02 13.46
C ILE A 350 -20.07 -11.86 13.24
N LEU A 351 -19.49 -11.77 12.05
CA LEU A 351 -18.33 -12.56 11.63
C LEU A 351 -16.99 -11.85 11.89
N MET A 352 -16.98 -10.52 11.82
CA MET A 352 -15.79 -9.70 11.90
C MET A 352 -16.08 -8.41 12.67
N GLU A 353 -15.26 -8.10 13.65
CA GLU A 353 -15.33 -6.82 14.35
C GLU A 353 -14.95 -5.68 13.40
N PRO A 354 -15.75 -4.59 13.36
CA PRO A 354 -15.39 -3.41 12.58
C PRO A 354 -14.03 -2.85 12.99
N TRP A 355 -13.25 -2.46 11.99
CA TRP A 355 -12.01 -1.70 12.16
C TRP A 355 -12.41 -0.22 12.10
N ASP A 356 -12.68 0.37 13.26
CA ASP A 356 -13.37 1.65 13.37
C ASP A 356 -12.41 2.80 13.68
N GLY A 357 -12.67 3.93 13.03
CA GLY A 357 -11.93 5.18 13.17
C GLY A 357 -12.11 6.09 11.95
N PRO A 358 -11.66 7.35 12.04
CA PRO A 358 -11.65 8.23 10.86
C PRO A 358 -10.69 7.67 9.82
N ALA A 359 -11.19 7.40 8.60
CA ALA A 359 -10.39 6.75 7.58
C ALA A 359 -10.68 7.26 6.17
N ALA A 360 -9.62 7.62 5.43
CA ALA A 360 -9.62 7.71 3.98
C ALA A 360 -8.71 6.60 3.45
N ILE A 361 -9.28 5.65 2.72
CA ILE A 361 -8.58 4.44 2.28
C ILE A 361 -8.63 4.37 0.76
N LEU A 362 -7.47 4.21 0.14
CA LEU A 362 -7.30 3.90 -1.27
C LEU A 362 -6.68 2.51 -1.39
N PHE A 363 -7.21 1.67 -2.26
CA PHE A 363 -6.72 0.30 -2.43
C PHE A 363 -6.85 -0.19 -3.87
N SER A 364 -6.00 -1.12 -4.26
CA SER A 364 -6.01 -1.75 -5.58
C SER A 364 -5.30 -3.10 -5.56
N ASP A 365 -5.74 -4.03 -6.41
CA ASP A 365 -5.04 -5.28 -6.74
C ASP A 365 -4.29 -5.20 -8.09
N GLY A 366 -4.21 -4.01 -8.67
CA GLY A 366 -3.59 -3.76 -9.98
C GLY A 366 -4.53 -3.97 -11.18
N ARG A 367 -5.73 -4.47 -10.95
CA ARG A 367 -6.80 -4.63 -11.97
C ARG A 367 -7.89 -3.59 -11.83
N TYR A 368 -8.19 -3.20 -10.59
CA TYR A 368 -9.26 -2.27 -10.21
C TYR A 368 -8.73 -1.17 -9.32
#